data_de78a3641ab4a3fc17431b87e2f69b1e
#
_entry.id   de78a3641ab4a3fc17431b87e2f69b1e
#
_cell.length_a   1.000
_cell.length_b   1.000
_cell.length_c   1.000
_cell.angle_alpha   90.00
_cell.angle_beta   90.00
_cell.angle_gamma   90.00
#
_symmetry.space_group_name_H-M   'P 1'
#
loop_
_entity.id
_entity.type
_entity.pdbx_description
1 polymer ?
#
loop_
_entity_poly.entity_id
_entity_poly.type
_entity_poly.pdbx_seq_one_letter_code
_entity_poly.pdbx_strand_id
1 'polypeptide(L)'
;MAMRNILPAIALLFWAVMPAKAEDRAQIAEFMAVTGFDVALESMRLSARDAPTMLGLDADDFGLSWSRLADRVFEPEALKSDALEILGKALIEDVLAHATGFYGSKLGQKLVAAENESHTLDFEDREAEGLRLAQALTARGSPQPQYFLDMAQSIGYVGATIKAYREVQVRFLMAASLAGLIDQRFDEVDLRAMLAQQDDEVRQAMADNLIVANAFTYRDFTDREMEIYRDALAMPQMMEVYELMNAIHFTIMADRFERMAVEMVKLTPTQEL
;
A
#
# COMPACT_ATOMS: atom_id res chain seq x y z
N MET A 1 -72.67 -14.57 -34.42
CA MET A 1 -72.08 -13.45 -33.74
C MET A 1 -70.87 -14.00 -32.94
N ALA A 2 -69.66 -13.93 -33.47
CA ALA A 2 -68.47 -14.54 -32.89
C ALA A 2 -67.67 -13.47 -32.18
N MET A 3 -67.50 -13.60 -30.87
CA MET A 3 -66.64 -12.78 -30.06
C MET A 3 -65.19 -13.32 -30.18
N ARG A 4 -64.30 -12.54 -30.81
CA ARG A 4 -62.89 -12.81 -30.88
C ARG A 4 -62.23 -12.30 -29.60
N ASN A 5 -61.73 -13.20 -28.76
CA ASN A 5 -60.86 -12.89 -27.63
C ASN A 5 -59.48 -12.46 -28.15
N ILE A 6 -59.11 -11.20 -27.91
CA ILE A 6 -57.76 -10.67 -28.13
C ILE A 6 -57.05 -10.75 -26.76
N LEU A 7 -56.10 -11.69 -26.62
CA LEU A 7 -55.15 -11.70 -25.53
C LEU A 7 -54.02 -10.70 -25.86
N PRO A 8 -53.68 -9.77 -24.98
CA PRO A 8 -52.46 -8.99 -25.14
C PRO A 8 -51.23 -9.83 -24.72
N ALA A 9 -50.32 -10.02 -25.64
CA ALA A 9 -48.98 -10.56 -25.34
C ALA A 9 -48.20 -9.53 -24.55
N ILE A 10 -47.98 -9.77 -23.25
CA ILE A 10 -47.05 -9.02 -22.41
C ILE A 10 -45.67 -9.50 -22.77
N ALA A 11 -44.94 -8.72 -23.58
CA ALA A 11 -43.52 -8.90 -23.81
C ALA A 11 -42.77 -8.49 -22.54
N LEU A 12 -42.29 -9.46 -21.78
CA LEU A 12 -41.34 -9.28 -20.69
C LEU A 12 -40.01 -8.88 -21.30
N LEU A 13 -39.75 -7.57 -21.34
CA LEU A 13 -38.42 -7.01 -21.55
C LEU A 13 -37.59 -7.31 -20.30
N PHE A 14 -36.89 -8.43 -20.29
CA PHE A 14 -35.77 -8.66 -19.40
C PHE A 14 -34.65 -7.67 -19.81
N TRP A 15 -34.56 -6.55 -19.14
CA TRP A 15 -33.37 -5.75 -19.16
C TRP A 15 -32.27 -6.55 -18.47
N ALA A 16 -31.38 -7.11 -19.26
CA ALA A 16 -30.11 -7.66 -18.78
C ALA A 16 -29.22 -6.49 -18.33
N VAL A 17 -29.48 -6.02 -17.11
CA VAL A 17 -28.54 -5.13 -16.42
C VAL A 17 -27.57 -6.04 -15.68
N MET A 18 -26.51 -6.49 -16.31
CA MET A 18 -25.31 -7.02 -15.66
C MET A 18 -24.23 -7.57 -16.63
N PRO A 19 -23.54 -6.76 -17.43
CA PRO A 19 -22.13 -7.05 -17.68
C PRO A 19 -21.18 -5.95 -17.19
N ALA A 20 -21.56 -4.67 -17.19
CA ALA A 20 -20.67 -3.57 -16.89
C ALA A 20 -19.89 -3.71 -15.57
N LYS A 21 -20.54 -3.97 -14.45
CA LYS A 21 -19.85 -4.10 -13.15
C LYS A 21 -18.87 -5.27 -13.04
N ALA A 22 -19.08 -6.35 -13.78
CA ALA A 22 -18.15 -7.49 -13.76
C ALA A 22 -16.94 -7.25 -14.65
N GLU A 23 -17.12 -6.56 -15.76
CA GLU A 23 -16.05 -6.14 -16.67
C GLU A 23 -15.16 -5.10 -16.03
N ASP A 24 -15.75 -4.06 -15.39
CA ASP A 24 -15.03 -3.06 -14.60
C ASP A 24 -14.17 -3.71 -13.50
N ARG A 25 -14.72 -4.69 -12.78
CA ARG A 25 -13.99 -5.39 -11.72
C ARG A 25 -12.83 -6.22 -12.26
N ALA A 26 -12.98 -6.84 -13.41
CA ALA A 26 -11.91 -7.60 -14.05
C ALA A 26 -10.78 -6.70 -14.53
N GLN A 27 -11.11 -5.53 -15.10
CA GLN A 27 -10.12 -4.53 -15.53
C GLN A 27 -9.34 -3.96 -14.34
N ILE A 28 -10.00 -3.70 -13.21
CA ILE A 28 -9.33 -3.24 -12.00
C ILE A 28 -8.43 -4.32 -11.42
N ALA A 29 -8.86 -5.58 -11.42
CA ALA A 29 -8.02 -6.69 -10.96
C ALA A 29 -6.79 -6.87 -11.86
N GLU A 30 -6.94 -6.72 -13.18
CA GLU A 30 -5.83 -6.71 -14.14
C GLU A 30 -4.88 -5.54 -13.88
N PHE A 31 -5.41 -4.33 -13.66
CA PHE A 31 -4.62 -3.16 -13.28
C PHE A 31 -3.79 -3.43 -12.03
N MET A 32 -4.39 -3.97 -10.96
CA MET A 32 -3.68 -4.28 -9.72
C MET A 32 -2.52 -5.27 -9.96
N ALA A 33 -2.77 -6.32 -10.74
CA ALA A 33 -1.76 -7.33 -11.06
C ALA A 33 -0.64 -6.77 -11.96
N VAL A 34 -0.98 -5.97 -12.97
CA VAL A 34 -0.01 -5.41 -13.92
C VAL A 34 0.87 -4.34 -13.25
N THR A 35 0.33 -3.60 -12.29
CA THR A 35 1.08 -2.57 -11.55
C THR A 35 1.82 -3.13 -10.32
N GLY A 36 1.58 -4.39 -9.92
CA GLY A 36 2.11 -4.96 -8.68
C GLY A 36 1.43 -4.44 -7.41
N PHE A 37 0.34 -3.71 -7.54
CA PHE A 37 -0.36 -3.15 -6.38
C PHE A 37 -0.93 -4.22 -5.46
N ASP A 38 -1.34 -5.36 -6.00
CA ASP A 38 -1.76 -6.52 -5.22
C ASP A 38 -0.64 -7.07 -4.33
N VAL A 39 0.61 -7.15 -4.83
CA VAL A 39 1.77 -7.56 -4.04
C VAL A 39 2.12 -6.52 -2.97
N ALA A 40 2.04 -5.23 -3.32
CA ALA A 40 2.22 -4.16 -2.34
C ALA A 40 1.20 -4.21 -1.19
N LEU A 41 -0.05 -4.55 -1.47
CA LEU A 41 -1.07 -4.79 -0.43
C LEU A 41 -0.73 -6.00 0.46
N GLU A 42 -0.32 -7.12 -0.14
CA GLU A 42 0.07 -8.31 0.61
C GLU A 42 1.28 -8.06 1.54
N SER A 43 2.21 -7.20 1.11
CA SER A 43 3.40 -6.84 1.90
C SER A 43 3.09 -6.09 3.21
N MET A 44 1.89 -5.49 3.35
CA MET A 44 1.45 -4.84 4.59
C MET A 44 1.56 -5.76 5.81
N ARG A 45 1.40 -7.08 5.61
CA ARG A 45 1.53 -8.08 6.66
C ARG A 45 2.92 -8.08 7.30
N LEU A 46 3.98 -7.74 6.54
CA LEU A 46 5.33 -7.64 7.08
C LEU A 46 5.43 -6.50 8.10
N SER A 47 4.82 -5.35 7.78
CA SER A 47 4.77 -4.20 8.71
C SER A 47 3.97 -4.49 9.99
N ALA A 48 3.05 -5.45 9.94
CA ALA A 48 2.25 -5.83 11.12
C ALA A 48 3.06 -6.58 12.18
N ARG A 49 4.21 -7.16 11.82
CA ARG A 49 5.06 -7.91 12.77
C ARG A 49 5.58 -7.01 13.89
N ASP A 50 5.90 -5.77 13.55
CA ASP A 50 6.52 -4.81 14.47
C ASP A 50 5.50 -3.92 15.20
N ALA A 51 4.19 -4.12 14.98
CA ALA A 51 3.16 -3.29 15.59
C ALA A 51 3.19 -3.25 17.13
N PRO A 52 3.53 -4.31 17.87
CA PRO A 52 3.65 -4.25 19.33
C PRO A 52 4.66 -3.21 19.81
N THR A 53 5.72 -2.94 19.04
CA THR A 53 6.73 -1.94 19.41
C THR A 53 6.16 -0.53 19.53
N MET A 54 5.06 -0.22 18.82
CA MET A 54 4.34 1.05 18.98
C MET A 54 3.73 1.23 20.38
N LEU A 55 3.55 0.12 21.12
CA LEU A 55 3.07 0.10 22.51
C LEU A 55 4.21 -0.11 23.52
N GLY A 56 5.46 -0.19 23.07
CA GLY A 56 6.61 -0.55 23.90
C GLY A 56 6.62 -2.02 24.31
N LEU A 57 5.94 -2.89 23.55
CA LEU A 57 5.87 -4.34 23.76
C LEU A 57 6.72 -5.06 22.69
N ASP A 58 7.16 -6.27 23.01
CA ASP A 58 7.84 -7.13 22.05
C ASP A 58 6.84 -8.09 21.39
N ALA A 59 6.95 -8.29 20.09
CA ALA A 59 6.12 -9.25 19.38
C ALA A 59 6.36 -10.68 19.88
N ASP A 60 7.59 -10.97 20.31
CA ASP A 60 8.01 -12.28 20.85
C ASP A 60 7.31 -12.61 22.17
N ASP A 61 6.88 -11.62 22.96
CA ASP A 61 6.09 -11.80 24.18
C ASP A 61 4.76 -12.51 23.91
N PHE A 62 4.25 -12.44 22.69
CA PHE A 62 3.01 -13.08 22.27
C PHE A 62 3.22 -14.36 21.47
N GLY A 63 4.47 -14.65 21.08
CA GLY A 63 4.84 -15.83 20.32
C GLY A 63 4.00 -16.05 19.06
N LEU A 64 3.65 -17.30 18.75
CA LEU A 64 2.86 -17.66 17.58
C LEU A 64 1.43 -17.03 17.56
N SER A 65 0.93 -16.54 18.68
CA SER A 65 -0.39 -15.92 18.74
C SER A 65 -0.39 -14.59 18.02
N TRP A 66 0.71 -13.84 18.08
CA TRP A 66 0.90 -12.62 17.34
C TRP A 66 0.93 -12.85 15.81
N SER A 67 1.76 -13.77 15.36
CA SER A 67 1.85 -14.09 13.92
C SER A 67 0.50 -14.54 13.36
N ARG A 68 -0.26 -15.36 14.08
CA ARG A 68 -1.60 -15.79 13.68
C ARG A 68 -2.61 -14.65 13.66
N LEU A 69 -2.48 -13.67 14.57
CA LEU A 69 -3.32 -12.48 14.55
C LEU A 69 -3.00 -11.63 13.31
N ALA A 70 -1.72 -11.36 13.04
CA ALA A 70 -1.28 -10.63 11.88
C ALA A 70 -1.76 -11.28 10.58
N ASP A 71 -1.58 -12.59 10.42
CA ASP A 71 -2.01 -13.36 9.25
C ASP A 71 -3.54 -13.27 9.04
N ARG A 72 -4.33 -13.28 10.11
CA ARG A 72 -5.78 -13.18 10.03
C ARG A 72 -6.28 -11.77 9.73
N VAL A 73 -5.66 -10.75 10.32
CA VAL A 73 -6.07 -9.35 10.12
C VAL A 73 -5.64 -8.84 8.74
N PHE A 74 -4.46 -9.27 8.27
CA PHE A 74 -3.89 -8.91 6.97
C PHE A 74 -4.03 -10.05 5.95
N GLU A 75 -5.15 -10.74 5.97
CA GLU A 75 -5.43 -11.81 5.02
C GLU A 75 -5.45 -11.25 3.58
N PRO A 76 -4.61 -11.77 2.66
CA PRO A 76 -4.36 -11.17 1.34
C PRO A 76 -5.62 -10.96 0.49
N GLU A 77 -6.50 -11.93 0.44
CA GLU A 77 -7.73 -11.84 -0.38
C GLU A 77 -8.70 -10.76 0.15
N ALA A 78 -8.73 -10.56 1.48
CA ALA A 78 -9.51 -9.48 2.09
C ALA A 78 -8.92 -8.11 1.75
N LEU A 79 -7.59 -7.94 1.77
CA LEU A 79 -6.92 -6.71 1.38
C LEU A 79 -7.19 -6.37 -0.09
N LYS A 80 -7.07 -7.36 -0.99
CA LYS A 80 -7.38 -7.21 -2.42
C LYS A 80 -8.84 -6.86 -2.66
N SER A 81 -9.76 -7.50 -1.94
CA SER A 81 -11.20 -7.24 -2.06
C SER A 81 -11.55 -5.81 -1.65
N ASP A 82 -10.98 -5.31 -0.54
CA ASP A 82 -11.17 -3.95 -0.07
C ASP A 82 -10.63 -2.94 -1.10
N ALA A 83 -9.44 -3.19 -1.63
CA ALA A 83 -8.84 -2.34 -2.67
C ALA A 83 -9.68 -2.32 -3.95
N LEU A 84 -10.16 -3.49 -4.43
CA LEU A 84 -11.04 -3.59 -5.59
C LEU A 84 -12.35 -2.81 -5.40
N GLU A 85 -12.92 -2.82 -4.19
CA GLU A 85 -14.15 -2.07 -3.90
C GLU A 85 -13.91 -0.56 -3.95
N ILE A 86 -12.79 -0.09 -3.38
CA ILE A 86 -12.47 1.34 -3.35
C ILE A 86 -12.10 1.83 -4.76
N LEU A 87 -11.23 1.09 -5.47
CA LEU A 87 -10.85 1.40 -6.84
C LEU A 87 -12.05 1.46 -7.76
N GLY A 88 -12.99 0.53 -7.66
CA GLY A 88 -14.21 0.50 -8.48
C GLY A 88 -15.14 1.71 -8.29
N LYS A 89 -14.93 2.50 -7.24
CA LYS A 89 -15.67 3.74 -7.00
C LYS A 89 -14.93 5.01 -7.44
N ALA A 90 -13.60 4.93 -7.56
CA ALA A 90 -12.72 6.09 -7.68
C ALA A 90 -11.98 6.18 -9.02
N LEU A 91 -11.80 5.06 -9.74
CA LEU A 91 -10.99 5.04 -10.95
C LEU A 91 -11.65 5.68 -12.15
N ILE A 92 -10.85 6.52 -12.83
CA ILE A 92 -11.16 7.11 -14.12
C ILE A 92 -10.53 6.19 -15.19
N GLU A 93 -11.32 5.76 -16.17
CA GLU A 93 -10.92 4.80 -17.21
C GLU A 93 -9.63 5.17 -17.93
N ASP A 94 -9.47 6.45 -18.30
CA ASP A 94 -8.27 6.96 -18.99
C ASP A 94 -6.99 6.84 -18.13
N VAL A 95 -7.11 7.06 -16.83
CA VAL A 95 -6.00 6.98 -15.85
C VAL A 95 -5.57 5.53 -15.68
N LEU A 96 -6.54 4.62 -15.56
CA LEU A 96 -6.31 3.17 -15.48
C LEU A 96 -5.65 2.64 -16.74
N ALA A 97 -6.16 3.01 -17.92
CA ALA A 97 -5.59 2.58 -19.20
C ALA A 97 -4.15 3.09 -19.40
N HIS A 98 -3.85 4.31 -18.97
CA HIS A 98 -2.50 4.88 -19.06
C HIS A 98 -1.50 4.07 -18.22
N ALA A 99 -1.81 3.78 -16.96
CA ALA A 99 -0.94 3.01 -16.08
C ALA A 99 -0.78 1.57 -16.55
N THR A 100 -1.88 0.91 -16.92
CA THR A 100 -1.86 -0.47 -17.46
C THR A 100 -1.00 -0.54 -18.74
N GLY A 101 -1.09 0.46 -19.61
CA GLY A 101 -0.28 0.55 -20.82
C GLY A 101 1.22 0.69 -20.53
N PHE A 102 1.61 1.52 -19.56
CA PHE A 102 3.01 1.69 -19.17
C PHE A 102 3.56 0.42 -18.51
N TYR A 103 2.90 -0.06 -17.45
CA TYR A 103 3.37 -1.22 -16.69
C TYR A 103 3.25 -2.55 -17.46
N GLY A 104 2.35 -2.63 -18.45
CA GLY A 104 2.28 -3.74 -19.39
C GLY A 104 3.40 -3.76 -20.43
N SER A 105 4.19 -2.69 -20.56
CA SER A 105 5.37 -2.64 -21.45
C SER A 105 6.50 -3.52 -20.93
N LYS A 106 7.50 -3.82 -21.78
CA LYS A 106 8.68 -4.60 -21.35
C LYS A 106 9.43 -3.96 -20.20
N LEU A 107 9.58 -2.64 -20.21
CA LEU A 107 10.22 -1.90 -19.10
C LEU A 107 9.34 -1.93 -17.86
N GLY A 108 8.04 -1.66 -18.02
CA GLY A 108 7.09 -1.69 -16.91
C GLY A 108 7.06 -3.05 -16.19
N GLN A 109 7.00 -4.15 -16.95
CA GLN A 109 7.04 -5.50 -16.37
C GLN A 109 8.37 -5.79 -15.63
N LYS A 110 9.51 -5.30 -16.16
CA LYS A 110 10.81 -5.41 -15.49
C LYS A 110 10.83 -4.61 -14.17
N LEU A 111 10.24 -3.41 -14.17
CA LEU A 111 10.11 -2.57 -12.98
C LEU A 111 9.26 -3.25 -11.91
N VAL A 112 8.05 -3.68 -12.27
CA VAL A 112 7.12 -4.37 -11.36
C VAL A 112 7.74 -5.63 -10.77
N ALA A 113 8.48 -6.41 -11.57
CA ALA A 113 9.16 -7.61 -11.07
C ALA A 113 10.20 -7.26 -9.99
N ALA A 114 10.99 -6.20 -10.18
CA ALA A 114 11.99 -5.76 -9.21
C ALA A 114 11.35 -5.17 -7.94
N GLU A 115 10.27 -4.40 -8.10
CA GLU A 115 9.51 -3.83 -6.99
C GLU A 115 8.84 -4.94 -6.15
N ASN A 116 8.20 -5.92 -6.82
CA ASN A 116 7.59 -7.06 -6.15
C ASN A 116 8.64 -7.90 -5.40
N GLU A 117 9.81 -8.16 -6.00
CA GLU A 117 10.91 -8.83 -5.28
C GLU A 117 11.29 -8.04 -4.03
N SER A 118 11.47 -6.72 -4.15
CA SER A 118 11.82 -5.85 -3.04
C SER A 118 10.77 -5.86 -1.92
N HIS A 119 9.50 -5.97 -2.24
CA HIS A 119 8.41 -6.05 -1.25
C HIS A 119 8.39 -7.36 -0.45
N THR A 120 8.97 -8.43 -0.98
CA THR A 120 8.96 -9.76 -0.33
C THR A 120 10.18 -10.02 0.55
N LEU A 121 11.19 -9.16 0.50
CA LEU A 121 12.42 -9.29 1.28
C LEU A 121 12.36 -8.47 2.58
N ASP A 122 12.96 -8.99 3.63
CA ASP A 122 13.11 -8.27 4.88
C ASP A 122 14.00 -7.03 4.72
N PHE A 123 13.74 -6.00 5.53
CA PHE A 123 14.44 -4.72 5.44
C PHE A 123 15.95 -4.85 5.64
N GLU A 124 16.37 -5.62 6.64
CA GLU A 124 17.79 -5.81 7.00
C GLU A 124 18.59 -6.41 5.84
N ASP A 125 18.00 -7.38 5.11
CA ASP A 125 18.66 -8.04 3.96
C ASP A 125 18.90 -7.07 2.81
N ARG A 126 18.08 -6.03 2.67
CA ARG A 126 18.14 -5.03 1.60
C ARG A 126 19.01 -3.84 1.95
N GLU A 127 19.06 -3.45 3.23
CA GLU A 127 19.69 -2.21 3.66
C GLU A 127 21.20 -2.23 3.43
N ALA A 128 21.91 -3.27 3.87
CA ALA A 128 23.36 -3.38 3.74
C ALA A 128 23.81 -3.36 2.28
N GLU A 129 23.15 -4.13 1.42
CA GLU A 129 23.46 -4.15 -0.01
C GLU A 129 23.03 -2.86 -0.70
N GLY A 130 21.87 -2.30 -0.35
CA GLY A 130 21.39 -1.02 -0.86
C GLY A 130 22.35 0.13 -0.56
N LEU A 131 22.89 0.18 0.66
CA LEU A 131 23.88 1.17 1.05
C LEU A 131 25.15 1.07 0.19
N ARG A 132 25.66 -0.15 0.00
CA ARG A 132 26.83 -0.41 -0.85
C ARG A 132 26.57 0.05 -2.29
N LEU A 133 25.40 -0.24 -2.84
CA LEU A 133 25.00 0.14 -4.19
C LEU A 133 24.82 1.66 -4.33
N ALA A 134 24.18 2.32 -3.37
CA ALA A 134 24.03 3.78 -3.36
C ALA A 134 25.37 4.49 -3.35
N GLN A 135 26.34 4.02 -2.54
CA GLN A 135 27.71 4.53 -2.54
C GLN A 135 28.41 4.33 -3.89
N ALA A 136 28.23 3.16 -4.52
CA ALA A 136 28.80 2.87 -5.85
C ALA A 136 28.20 3.75 -6.95
N LEU A 137 26.88 4.01 -6.92
CA LEU A 137 26.21 4.94 -7.82
C LEU A 137 26.79 6.35 -7.70
N THR A 138 26.95 6.84 -6.47
CA THR A 138 27.53 8.15 -6.19
C THR A 138 28.99 8.24 -6.65
N ALA A 139 29.79 7.23 -6.36
CA ALA A 139 31.23 7.18 -6.72
C ALA A 139 31.46 7.20 -8.24
N ARG A 140 30.57 6.60 -9.02
CA ARG A 140 30.65 6.61 -10.49
C ARG A 140 29.97 7.82 -11.16
N GLY A 141 29.37 8.73 -10.36
CA GLY A 141 28.66 9.90 -10.88
C GLY A 141 27.38 9.55 -11.63
N SER A 142 26.70 8.44 -11.27
CA SER A 142 25.42 8.06 -11.85
C SER A 142 24.33 9.09 -11.50
N PRO A 143 23.42 9.42 -12.42
CA PRO A 143 22.29 10.30 -12.15
C PRO A 143 21.16 9.60 -11.35
N GLN A 144 21.20 8.28 -11.19
CA GLN A 144 20.13 7.51 -10.57
C GLN A 144 19.73 7.99 -9.17
N PRO A 145 20.65 8.35 -8.26
CA PRO A 145 20.24 8.87 -6.94
C PRO A 145 19.32 10.09 -7.04
N GLN A 146 19.58 11.00 -8.00
CA GLN A 146 18.69 12.14 -8.23
C GLN A 146 17.36 11.69 -8.85
N TYR A 147 17.36 10.75 -9.78
CA TYR A 147 16.13 10.20 -10.35
C TYR A 147 15.23 9.57 -9.30
N PHE A 148 15.81 8.88 -8.31
CA PHE A 148 15.02 8.31 -7.19
C PHE A 148 14.31 9.39 -6.37
N LEU A 149 14.97 10.53 -6.12
CA LEU A 149 14.37 11.66 -5.43
C LEU A 149 13.27 12.31 -6.28
N ASP A 150 13.52 12.52 -7.57
CA ASP A 150 12.56 13.10 -8.50
C ASP A 150 11.30 12.22 -8.62
N MET A 151 11.48 10.90 -8.71
CA MET A 151 10.38 9.91 -8.73
C MET A 151 9.52 10.01 -7.47
N ALA A 152 10.15 9.99 -6.29
CA ALA A 152 9.44 10.09 -5.01
C ALA A 152 8.69 11.42 -4.87
N GLN A 153 9.26 12.50 -5.38
CA GLN A 153 8.60 13.82 -5.41
C GLN A 153 7.37 13.80 -6.33
N SER A 154 7.51 13.24 -7.54
CA SER A 154 6.42 13.20 -8.54
C SER A 154 5.19 12.48 -8.02
N ILE A 155 5.37 11.37 -7.31
CA ILE A 155 4.26 10.58 -6.75
C ILE A 155 3.86 11.00 -5.32
N GLY A 156 4.42 12.10 -4.81
CA GLY A 156 4.11 12.61 -3.47
C GLY A 156 4.47 11.67 -2.32
N TYR A 157 5.37 10.71 -2.57
CA TYR A 157 5.66 9.56 -1.69
C TYR A 157 5.93 9.97 -0.24
N VAL A 158 6.91 10.86 -0.01
CA VAL A 158 7.32 11.23 1.35
C VAL A 158 6.19 11.87 2.15
N GLY A 159 5.47 12.82 1.55
CA GLY A 159 4.35 13.51 2.23
C GLY A 159 3.17 12.59 2.52
N ALA A 160 2.83 11.71 1.58
CA ALA A 160 1.76 10.74 1.75
C ALA A 160 2.11 9.72 2.83
N THR A 161 3.34 9.20 2.84
CA THR A 161 3.80 8.21 3.82
C THR A 161 3.84 8.77 5.23
N ILE A 162 4.31 10.01 5.45
CA ILE A 162 4.32 10.64 6.78
C ILE A 162 2.88 10.78 7.32
N LYS A 163 1.96 11.26 6.48
CA LYS A 163 0.54 11.37 6.88
C LYS A 163 -0.05 10.02 7.24
N ALA A 164 0.23 9.01 6.43
CA ALA A 164 -0.26 7.66 6.65
C ALA A 164 0.32 7.01 7.90
N TYR A 165 1.62 7.11 8.10
CA TYR A 165 2.30 6.58 9.27
C TYR A 165 1.70 7.19 10.56
N ARG A 166 1.48 8.51 10.56
CA ARG A 166 0.81 9.18 11.67
C ARG A 166 -0.62 8.70 11.88
N GLU A 167 -1.39 8.53 10.80
CA GLU A 167 -2.77 8.04 10.90
C GLU A 167 -2.82 6.62 11.47
N VAL A 168 -1.93 5.73 11.03
CA VAL A 168 -1.77 4.38 11.58
C VAL A 168 -1.46 4.45 13.07
N GLN A 169 -0.46 5.26 13.46
CA GLN A 169 -0.09 5.42 14.87
C GLN A 169 -1.25 5.94 15.72
N VAL A 170 -1.94 6.99 15.26
CA VAL A 170 -3.08 7.55 15.99
C VAL A 170 -4.17 6.51 16.19
N ARG A 171 -4.61 5.85 15.12
CA ARG A 171 -5.68 4.84 15.21
C ARG A 171 -5.28 3.66 16.07
N PHE A 172 -4.06 3.18 15.93
CA PHE A 172 -3.55 2.05 16.71
C PHE A 172 -3.48 2.40 18.21
N LEU A 173 -2.88 3.53 18.57
CA LEU A 173 -2.75 3.98 19.96
C LEU A 173 -4.10 4.30 20.61
N MET A 174 -5.00 4.97 19.88
CA MET A 174 -6.36 5.24 20.35
C MET A 174 -7.14 3.95 20.59
N ALA A 175 -7.07 3.00 19.65
CA ALA A 175 -7.73 1.70 19.79
C ALA A 175 -7.14 0.90 20.96
N ALA A 176 -5.82 0.86 21.10
CA ALA A 176 -5.13 0.20 22.21
C ALA A 176 -5.51 0.80 23.58
N SER A 177 -5.59 2.13 23.68
CA SER A 177 -6.03 2.84 24.88
C SER A 177 -7.50 2.54 25.24
N LEU A 178 -8.39 2.57 24.24
CA LEU A 178 -9.82 2.25 24.44
C LEU A 178 -10.03 0.79 24.82
N ALA A 179 -9.25 -0.10 24.26
CA ALA A 179 -9.28 -1.53 24.53
C ALA A 179 -8.64 -1.92 25.87
N GLY A 180 -7.92 -0.98 26.54
CA GLY A 180 -7.28 -1.21 27.82
C GLY A 180 -5.95 -1.98 27.74
N LEU A 181 -5.30 -2.00 26.58
CA LEU A 181 -3.95 -2.53 26.41
C LEU A 181 -2.89 -1.67 27.07
N ILE A 182 -3.15 -0.37 27.16
CA ILE A 182 -2.30 0.62 27.81
C ILE A 182 -3.16 1.45 28.76
N ASP A 183 -2.57 1.83 29.91
CA ASP A 183 -3.27 2.62 30.93
C ASP A 183 -3.42 4.08 30.51
N GLN A 184 -2.58 4.55 29.60
CA GLN A 184 -2.59 5.94 29.14
C GLN A 184 -3.84 6.23 28.32
N ARG A 185 -4.54 7.30 28.71
CA ARG A 185 -5.67 7.87 27.96
C ARG A 185 -5.17 9.02 27.11
N PHE A 186 -5.50 8.97 25.82
CA PHE A 186 -5.15 10.02 24.87
C PHE A 186 -6.40 10.84 24.53
N ASP A 187 -6.22 12.15 24.41
CA ASP A 187 -7.05 12.98 23.55
C ASP A 187 -6.48 12.90 22.14
N GLU A 188 -7.34 12.72 21.13
CA GLU A 188 -6.88 12.51 19.75
C GLU A 188 -6.13 13.74 19.21
N VAL A 189 -6.58 14.96 19.56
CA VAL A 189 -5.96 16.22 19.10
C VAL A 189 -4.56 16.34 19.68
N ASP A 190 -4.41 16.07 20.98
CA ASP A 190 -3.13 16.13 21.68
C ASP A 190 -2.17 15.05 21.16
N LEU A 191 -2.66 13.83 20.91
CA LEU A 191 -1.86 12.75 20.34
C LEU A 191 -1.34 13.11 18.93
N ARG A 192 -2.22 13.64 18.08
CA ARG A 192 -1.83 14.10 16.73
C ARG A 192 -0.79 15.21 16.78
N ALA A 193 -0.95 16.17 17.71
CA ALA A 193 0.01 17.26 17.88
C ALA A 193 1.36 16.76 18.40
N MET A 194 1.37 15.79 19.32
CA MET A 194 2.59 15.17 19.82
C MET A 194 3.34 14.42 18.73
N LEU A 195 2.65 13.58 17.97
CA LEU A 195 3.27 12.81 16.87
C LEU A 195 3.79 13.71 15.74
N ALA A 196 3.10 14.82 15.46
CA ALA A 196 3.52 15.78 14.44
C ALA A 196 4.88 16.45 14.73
N GLN A 197 5.33 16.47 15.98
CA GLN A 197 6.63 17.02 16.33
C GLN A 197 7.80 16.20 15.78
N GLN A 198 7.57 14.94 15.42
CA GLN A 198 8.59 14.03 14.88
C GLN A 198 8.63 14.05 13.33
N ASP A 199 7.74 14.79 12.67
CA ASP A 199 7.59 14.74 11.20
C ASP A 199 8.86 15.10 10.44
N ASP A 200 9.64 16.08 10.91
CA ASP A 200 10.86 16.51 10.22
C ASP A 200 11.97 15.46 10.36
N GLU A 201 12.07 14.81 11.53
CA GLU A 201 13.01 13.71 11.75
C GLU A 201 12.65 12.49 10.89
N VAL A 202 11.37 12.12 10.90
CA VAL A 202 10.84 11.03 10.05
C VAL A 202 11.08 11.35 8.57
N ARG A 203 10.83 12.57 8.14
CA ARG A 203 11.06 13.02 6.75
C ARG A 203 12.52 12.86 6.33
N GLN A 204 13.46 13.27 7.20
CA GLN A 204 14.88 13.14 6.92
C GLN A 204 15.31 11.67 6.83
N ALA A 205 14.91 10.85 7.79
CA ALA A 205 15.18 9.41 7.78
C ALA A 205 14.63 8.72 6.54
N MET A 206 13.42 9.10 6.11
CA MET A 206 12.83 8.56 4.88
C MET A 206 13.59 8.98 3.63
N ALA A 207 14.04 10.24 3.54
CA ALA A 207 14.82 10.70 2.39
C ALA A 207 16.17 9.98 2.27
N ASP A 208 16.84 9.75 3.40
CA ASP A 208 18.12 9.04 3.46
C ASP A 208 17.93 7.56 3.06
N ASN A 209 16.89 6.90 3.55
CA ASN A 209 16.60 5.50 3.24
C ASN A 209 16.06 5.30 1.81
N LEU A 210 15.43 6.32 1.21
CA LEU A 210 14.88 6.23 -0.13
C LEU A 210 15.93 5.88 -1.18
N ILE A 211 17.10 6.54 -1.14
CA ILE A 211 18.20 6.29 -2.08
C ILE A 211 18.75 4.87 -1.88
N VAL A 212 18.87 4.42 -0.63
CA VAL A 212 19.35 3.08 -0.28
C VAL A 212 18.39 2.01 -0.79
N ALA A 213 17.11 2.15 -0.50
CA ALA A 213 16.07 1.21 -0.92
C ALA A 213 15.96 1.12 -2.44
N ASN A 214 15.94 2.27 -3.14
CA ASN A 214 15.84 2.30 -4.59
C ASN A 214 17.11 1.82 -5.29
N ALA A 215 18.31 2.05 -4.72
CA ALA A 215 19.57 1.51 -5.23
C ALA A 215 19.55 -0.03 -5.20
N PHE A 216 18.94 -0.64 -4.19
CA PHE A 216 18.72 -2.08 -4.14
C PHE A 216 17.67 -2.53 -5.16
N THR A 217 16.49 -1.94 -5.12
CA THR A 217 15.35 -2.33 -5.97
C THR A 217 15.70 -2.26 -7.45
N TYR A 218 16.36 -1.20 -7.87
CA TYR A 218 16.69 -0.96 -9.28
C TYR A 218 18.14 -1.27 -9.64
N ARG A 219 18.80 -2.17 -8.90
CA ARG A 219 20.22 -2.54 -9.08
C ARG A 219 20.58 -3.03 -10.49
N ASP A 220 19.62 -3.65 -11.17
CA ASP A 220 19.79 -4.22 -12.52
C ASP A 220 19.27 -3.30 -13.64
N PHE A 221 19.06 -2.00 -13.33
CA PHE A 221 18.59 -1.02 -14.30
C PHE A 221 19.70 -0.06 -14.72
N THR A 222 19.67 0.29 -16.00
CA THR A 222 20.54 1.32 -16.56
C THR A 222 20.05 2.72 -16.21
N ASP A 223 20.95 3.72 -16.28
CA ASP A 223 20.57 5.13 -16.11
C ASP A 223 19.47 5.54 -17.09
N ARG A 224 19.47 5.01 -18.31
CA ARG A 224 18.44 5.31 -19.31
C ARG A 224 17.08 4.70 -18.99
N GLU A 225 17.02 3.48 -18.46
CA GLU A 225 15.77 2.86 -18.02
C GLU A 225 15.16 3.65 -16.84
N MET A 226 16.01 4.09 -15.90
CA MET A 226 15.56 4.89 -14.77
C MET A 226 15.12 6.30 -15.17
N GLU A 227 15.77 6.90 -16.17
CA GLU A 227 15.32 8.17 -16.75
C GLU A 227 13.91 8.04 -17.35
N ILE A 228 13.66 7.00 -18.12
CA ILE A 228 12.34 6.74 -18.72
C ILE A 228 11.28 6.54 -17.64
N TYR A 229 11.61 5.82 -16.56
CA TYR A 229 10.69 5.60 -15.45
C TYR A 229 10.39 6.90 -14.70
N ARG A 230 11.41 7.69 -14.35
CA ARG A 230 11.23 9.03 -13.76
C ARG A 230 10.30 9.91 -14.60
N ASP A 231 10.51 9.95 -15.90
CA ASP A 231 9.70 10.77 -16.80
C ASP A 231 8.25 10.25 -16.89
N ALA A 232 8.06 8.93 -16.86
CA ALA A 232 6.73 8.33 -16.82
C ALA A 232 5.97 8.69 -15.54
N LEU A 233 6.64 8.62 -14.37
CA LEU A 233 6.03 8.99 -13.08
C LEU A 233 5.69 10.48 -12.97
N ALA A 234 6.37 11.34 -13.71
CA ALA A 234 6.07 12.78 -13.78
C ALA A 234 4.86 13.11 -14.67
N MET A 235 4.29 12.13 -15.39
CA MET A 235 3.08 12.36 -16.20
C MET A 235 1.86 12.56 -15.27
N PRO A 236 0.98 13.53 -15.56
CA PRO A 236 -0.18 13.82 -14.71
C PRO A 236 -1.05 12.61 -14.40
N GLN A 237 -1.28 11.73 -15.39
CA GLN A 237 -2.07 10.51 -15.21
C GLN A 237 -1.40 9.53 -14.23
N MET A 238 -0.06 9.40 -14.29
CA MET A 238 0.68 8.56 -13.35
C MET A 238 0.67 9.13 -11.93
N MET A 239 0.81 10.45 -11.80
CA MET A 239 0.70 11.12 -10.49
C MET A 239 -0.68 10.85 -9.86
N GLU A 240 -1.76 10.94 -10.65
CA GLU A 240 -3.13 10.66 -10.19
C GLU A 240 -3.31 9.19 -9.78
N VAL A 241 -2.75 8.23 -10.56
CA VAL A 241 -2.73 6.81 -10.20
C VAL A 241 -2.08 6.60 -8.85
N TYR A 242 -0.88 7.17 -8.65
CA TYR A 242 -0.15 6.98 -7.40
C TYR A 242 -0.81 7.67 -6.21
N GLU A 243 -1.42 8.84 -6.40
CA GLU A 243 -2.22 9.49 -5.36
C GLU A 243 -3.35 8.56 -4.89
N LEU A 244 -4.06 7.96 -5.83
CA LEU A 244 -5.16 7.04 -5.53
C LEU A 244 -4.66 5.74 -4.89
N MET A 245 -3.63 5.10 -5.45
CA MET A 245 -3.05 3.86 -4.91
C MET A 245 -2.52 4.07 -3.50
N ASN A 246 -1.80 5.17 -3.25
CA ASN A 246 -1.31 5.53 -1.92
C ASN A 246 -2.46 5.76 -0.93
N ALA A 247 -3.49 6.50 -1.33
CA ALA A 247 -4.66 6.76 -0.46
C ALA A 247 -5.36 5.45 -0.06
N ILE A 248 -5.53 4.51 -1.00
CA ILE A 248 -6.13 3.20 -0.75
C ILE A 248 -5.26 2.36 0.17
N HIS A 249 -3.97 2.23 -0.18
CA HIS A 249 -3.00 1.47 0.61
C HIS A 249 -3.01 1.92 2.08
N PHE A 250 -2.92 3.22 2.31
CA PHE A 250 -2.87 3.77 3.67
C PHE A 250 -4.19 3.67 4.41
N THR A 251 -5.33 3.82 3.72
CA THR A 251 -6.64 3.63 4.34
C THR A 251 -6.81 2.20 4.84
N ILE A 252 -6.50 1.22 3.99
CA ILE A 252 -6.57 -0.20 4.35
C ILE A 252 -5.59 -0.51 5.49
N MET A 253 -4.35 0.00 5.42
CA MET A 253 -3.36 -0.19 6.47
C MET A 253 -3.86 0.33 7.82
N ALA A 254 -4.35 1.57 7.87
CA ALA A 254 -4.84 2.17 9.11
C ALA A 254 -6.01 1.38 9.72
N ASP A 255 -6.96 0.94 8.89
CA ASP A 255 -8.09 0.12 9.35
C ASP A 255 -7.64 -1.25 9.89
N ARG A 256 -6.63 -1.86 9.26
CA ARG A 256 -6.07 -3.14 9.74
C ARG A 256 -5.30 -2.99 11.04
N PHE A 257 -4.49 -1.95 11.19
CA PHE A 257 -3.78 -1.70 12.46
C PHE A 257 -4.74 -1.37 13.61
N GLU A 258 -5.80 -0.60 13.37
CA GLU A 258 -6.86 -0.36 14.36
C GLU A 258 -7.50 -1.67 14.81
N ARG A 259 -7.86 -2.55 13.87
CA ARG A 259 -8.39 -3.89 14.18
C ARG A 259 -7.40 -4.75 14.95
N MET A 260 -6.11 -4.69 14.62
CA MET A 260 -5.08 -5.41 15.37
C MET A 260 -5.04 -4.99 16.83
N ALA A 261 -5.07 -3.68 17.11
CA ALA A 261 -5.08 -3.19 18.49
C ALA A 261 -6.29 -3.73 19.28
N VAL A 262 -7.47 -3.76 18.67
CA VAL A 262 -8.69 -4.31 19.30
C VAL A 262 -8.59 -5.82 19.55
N GLU A 263 -8.04 -6.58 18.58
CA GLU A 263 -7.92 -8.03 18.70
C GLU A 263 -6.79 -8.45 19.66
N MET A 264 -5.74 -7.62 19.78
CA MET A 264 -4.58 -7.86 20.65
C MET A 264 -4.95 -8.05 22.12
N VAL A 265 -6.02 -7.38 22.60
CA VAL A 265 -6.55 -7.54 23.97
C VAL A 265 -6.87 -9.00 24.30
N LYS A 266 -7.23 -9.79 23.31
CA LYS A 266 -7.58 -11.20 23.46
C LYS A 266 -6.36 -12.11 23.55
N LEU A 267 -5.17 -11.58 23.30
CA LEU A 267 -3.93 -12.30 23.41
C LEU A 267 -3.40 -12.21 24.86
N THR A 268 -3.07 -13.32 25.43
CA THR A 268 -2.39 -13.36 26.72
C THR A 268 -0.89 -13.43 26.44
N PRO A 269 -0.06 -12.54 27.00
CA PRO A 269 1.39 -12.69 26.88
C PRO A 269 1.81 -14.07 27.36
N THR A 270 2.73 -14.69 26.62
CA THR A 270 3.30 -15.99 27.00
C THR A 270 4.15 -15.73 28.24
N GLN A 271 3.69 -16.16 29.43
CA GLN A 271 4.57 -16.18 30.59
C GLN A 271 5.66 -17.21 30.32
N GLU A 272 6.90 -16.75 30.26
CA GLU A 272 8.02 -17.67 30.34
C GLU A 272 7.94 -18.45 31.66
N LEU A 273 7.80 -19.78 31.56
CA LEU A 273 7.86 -20.70 32.70
C LEU A 273 9.31 -21.00 33.07
#